data_7dbbc7bc9f5e1a2b616d5cb7b5c85919
#
_entry.id   7dbbc7bc9f5e1a2b616d5cb7b5c85919
#
_cell.length_a   1.000
_cell.length_b   1.000
_cell.length_c   1.000
_cell.angle_alpha   90.00
_cell.angle_beta   90.00
_cell.angle_gamma   90.00
#
_symmetry.space_group_name_H-M   'P 1'
#
loop_
_entity.id
_entity.type
_entity.pdbx_description
1 polymer ?
#
loop_
_entity_poly.entity_id
_entity_poly.type
_entity_poly.pdbx_seq_one_letter_code
_entity_poly.pdbx_strand_id
1 'polypeptide(L)'
;MSDSVIAAPALDVLHGRHSSKWRRFPEDVLPMHVAEMDFQLAQGIRERLIKMVSESDLGYTGPVPEVGDAFEGFAKDRWNWKIDKSQLKLVTDVGVGVVEFLRANGLANGKVIINSPVYHGFWEWLGELNIQTVDVPLAPDYELDIDGIEKQFAGGVKFLLLCNPQNPVGKAFSRAQLTELARVAKKHDAVVISDEIHAPLTYEDHEFTPYLNCGPDAEAT
;
A
#
# COMPACT_ATOMS: atom_id res chain seq x y z
N MET A 1 -6.73 -20.44 24.74
CA MET A 1 -7.24 -19.09 24.44
C MET A 1 -8.64 -19.29 23.90
N SER A 2 -9.69 -18.72 24.48
CA SER A 2 -11.04 -18.89 23.97
C SER A 2 -11.11 -18.22 22.60
N ASP A 3 -11.54 -18.98 21.59
CA ASP A 3 -11.91 -18.46 20.27
C ASP A 3 -13.08 -17.47 20.45
N SER A 4 -12.76 -16.22 20.88
CA SER A 4 -13.75 -15.16 20.83
C SER A 4 -13.97 -14.81 19.37
N VAL A 5 -15.14 -15.16 18.85
CA VAL A 5 -15.55 -14.76 17.49
C VAL A 5 -15.43 -13.26 17.39
N ILE A 6 -14.56 -12.79 16.50
CA ILE A 6 -14.44 -11.36 16.18
C ILE A 6 -15.71 -10.99 15.42
N ALA A 7 -16.59 -10.22 16.03
CA ALA A 7 -17.85 -9.78 15.43
C ALA A 7 -17.88 -8.25 15.29
N ALA A 8 -18.50 -7.77 14.23
CA ALA A 8 -18.82 -6.37 14.10
C ALA A 8 -19.89 -5.96 15.12
N PRO A 9 -19.90 -4.72 15.64
CA PRO A 9 -20.99 -4.20 16.45
C PRO A 9 -22.33 -4.22 15.71
N ALA A 10 -23.42 -4.13 16.45
CA ALA A 10 -24.75 -4.00 15.88
C ALA A 10 -24.89 -2.73 15.03
N LEU A 11 -25.79 -2.73 14.06
CA LEU A 11 -25.92 -1.67 13.04
C LEU A 11 -26.26 -0.28 13.66
N ASP A 12 -27.05 -0.24 14.70
CA ASP A 12 -27.38 0.96 15.45
C ASP A 12 -26.13 1.62 16.10
N VAL A 13 -25.20 0.80 16.59
CA VAL A 13 -23.90 1.26 17.11
C VAL A 13 -23.02 1.80 15.97
N LEU A 14 -23.05 1.15 14.82
CA LEU A 14 -22.28 1.57 13.65
C LEU A 14 -22.80 2.89 13.08
N HIS A 15 -24.09 3.09 12.99
CA HIS A 15 -24.71 4.36 12.57
C HIS A 15 -24.34 5.54 13.51
N GLY A 16 -23.99 5.26 14.77
CA GLY A 16 -23.46 6.27 15.70
C GLY A 16 -22.03 6.73 15.42
N ARG A 17 -21.27 6.05 14.53
CA ARG A 17 -19.89 6.39 14.23
C ARG A 17 -19.76 7.67 13.41
N HIS A 18 -18.64 8.37 13.58
CA HIS A 18 -18.33 9.63 12.89
C HIS A 18 -17.38 9.49 11.70
N SER A 19 -16.98 8.27 11.35
CA SER A 19 -16.09 8.01 10.22
C SER A 19 -16.75 8.34 8.88
N SER A 20 -15.94 8.58 7.85
CA SER A 20 -16.41 8.82 6.48
C SER A 20 -17.33 7.71 5.98
N LYS A 21 -17.02 6.46 6.34
CA LYS A 21 -17.83 5.29 5.97
C LYS A 21 -19.30 5.46 6.38
N TRP A 22 -19.54 5.87 7.64
CA TRP A 22 -20.88 5.93 8.25
C TRP A 22 -21.56 7.28 8.14
N ARG A 23 -20.91 8.30 7.55
CA ARG A 23 -21.44 9.68 7.42
C ARG A 23 -21.67 10.13 5.99
N ARG A 24 -21.18 9.37 5.01
CA ARG A 24 -21.22 9.80 3.60
C ARG A 24 -22.58 9.60 2.95
N PHE A 25 -23.32 8.57 3.34
CA PHE A 25 -24.59 8.19 2.75
C PHE A 25 -25.73 8.23 3.78
N PRO A 26 -27.02 8.32 3.34
CA PRO A 26 -28.18 8.18 4.22
C PRO A 26 -28.18 6.85 5.00
N GLU A 27 -28.90 6.83 6.13
CA GLU A 27 -28.94 5.68 7.04
C GLU A 27 -29.57 4.40 6.44
N ASP A 28 -30.38 4.53 5.39
CA ASP A 28 -30.97 3.41 4.64
C ASP A 28 -30.03 2.80 3.60
N VAL A 29 -28.80 3.35 3.45
CA VAL A 29 -27.77 2.86 2.54
C VAL A 29 -26.67 2.17 3.33
N LEU A 30 -26.46 0.86 3.09
CA LEU A 30 -25.34 0.14 3.65
C LEU A 30 -24.01 0.58 3.00
N PRO A 31 -23.10 1.23 3.74
CA PRO A 31 -21.88 1.77 3.16
C PRO A 31 -20.84 0.68 2.91
N MET A 32 -20.39 0.52 1.65
CA MET A 32 -19.36 -0.41 1.22
C MET A 32 -18.32 0.23 0.29
N HIS A 33 -18.17 1.56 0.36
CA HIS A 33 -17.38 2.35 -0.60
C HIS A 33 -15.93 2.58 -0.16
N VAL A 34 -15.57 2.21 1.05
CA VAL A 34 -14.23 2.42 1.62
C VAL A 34 -13.79 1.20 2.40
N ALA A 35 -12.49 0.91 2.36
CA ALA A 35 -11.88 -0.24 3.03
C ALA A 35 -11.72 -0.03 4.56
N GLU A 36 -12.74 0.53 5.22
CA GLU A 36 -12.81 0.68 6.67
C GLU A 36 -13.54 -0.51 7.26
N MET A 37 -12.90 -1.23 8.16
CA MET A 37 -13.49 -2.37 8.85
C MET A 37 -14.38 -1.93 10.00
N ASP A 38 -15.48 -2.65 10.22
CA ASP A 38 -16.42 -2.35 11.31
C ASP A 38 -16.08 -3.06 12.63
N PHE A 39 -15.09 -3.92 12.62
CA PHE A 39 -14.63 -4.61 13.83
C PHE A 39 -14.13 -3.65 14.91
N GLN A 40 -14.17 -4.09 16.16
CA GLN A 40 -13.55 -3.36 17.24
C GLN A 40 -12.02 -3.41 17.13
N LEU A 41 -11.37 -2.36 17.65
CA LEU A 41 -9.91 -2.38 17.79
C LEU A 41 -9.47 -3.58 18.64
N ALA A 42 -8.35 -4.19 18.27
CA ALA A 42 -7.71 -5.18 19.12
C ALA A 42 -7.47 -4.61 20.54
N GLN A 43 -7.70 -5.43 21.55
CA GLN A 43 -7.68 -5.00 22.94
C GLN A 43 -6.40 -4.25 23.31
N GLY A 44 -5.22 -4.77 22.94
CA GLY A 44 -3.94 -4.15 23.26
C GLY A 44 -3.76 -2.76 22.61
N ILE A 45 -4.26 -2.58 21.38
CA ILE A 45 -4.23 -1.27 20.70
C ILE A 45 -5.12 -0.27 21.45
N ARG A 46 -6.34 -0.69 21.80
CA ARG A 46 -7.30 0.15 22.53
C ARG A 46 -6.75 0.59 23.89
N GLU A 47 -6.20 -0.35 24.65
CA GLU A 47 -5.62 -0.08 25.98
C GLU A 47 -4.43 0.90 25.88
N ARG A 48 -3.54 0.71 24.88
CA ARG A 48 -2.42 1.62 24.66
C ARG A 48 -2.88 3.03 24.33
N LEU A 49 -3.87 3.19 23.43
CA LEU A 49 -4.42 4.51 23.09
C LEU A 49 -5.08 5.20 24.29
N ILE A 50 -5.86 4.48 25.09
CA ILE A 50 -6.48 5.01 26.31
C ILE A 50 -5.40 5.48 27.28
N LYS A 51 -4.33 4.69 27.46
CA LYS A 51 -3.21 5.06 28.33
C LYS A 51 -2.55 6.36 27.85
N MET A 52 -2.20 6.49 26.58
CA MET A 52 -1.57 7.69 26.02
C MET A 52 -2.44 8.93 26.22
N VAL A 53 -3.75 8.83 25.97
CA VAL A 53 -4.69 9.94 26.21
C VAL A 53 -4.74 10.30 27.69
N SER A 54 -4.82 9.31 28.59
CA SER A 54 -4.91 9.52 30.05
C SER A 54 -3.64 10.15 30.62
N GLU A 55 -2.48 9.88 30.03
CA GLU A 55 -1.19 10.43 30.43
C GLU A 55 -0.88 11.76 29.72
N SER A 56 -1.76 12.24 28.82
CA SER A 56 -1.53 13.42 27.97
C SER A 56 -0.28 13.28 27.08
N ASP A 57 0.12 12.05 26.74
CA ASP A 57 1.26 11.73 25.87
C ASP A 57 0.87 11.83 24.39
N LEU A 58 0.54 13.05 23.95
CA LEU A 58 0.05 13.39 22.61
C LEU A 58 0.89 14.51 21.96
N GLY A 59 2.17 14.56 22.28
CA GLY A 59 3.10 15.55 21.76
C GLY A 59 3.60 15.26 20.35
N TYR A 60 4.66 15.94 19.94
CA TYR A 60 5.32 15.68 18.66
C TYR A 60 5.93 14.28 18.64
N THR A 61 5.79 13.60 17.51
CA THR A 61 6.42 12.30 17.30
C THR A 61 7.94 12.46 17.23
N GLY A 62 8.64 11.82 18.17
CA GLY A 62 10.09 11.67 18.14
C GLY A 62 10.53 10.46 17.30
N PRO A 63 11.82 10.07 17.37
CA PRO A 63 12.26 8.80 16.84
C PRO A 63 11.50 7.63 17.49
N VAL A 64 11.00 6.72 16.67
CA VAL A 64 10.21 5.54 17.12
C VAL A 64 10.84 4.26 16.59
N PRO A 65 12.03 3.87 17.08
CA PRO A 65 12.74 2.68 16.62
C PRO A 65 11.91 1.41 16.80
N GLU A 66 11.00 1.39 17.78
CA GLU A 66 10.12 0.26 18.09
C GLU A 66 9.20 -0.11 16.91
N VAL A 67 8.82 0.86 16.07
CA VAL A 67 8.04 0.61 14.86
C VAL A 67 8.88 -0.19 13.86
N GLY A 68 10.16 0.17 13.70
CA GLY A 68 11.09 -0.56 12.84
C GLY A 68 11.31 -1.99 13.33
N ASP A 69 11.47 -2.18 14.65
CA ASP A 69 11.64 -3.51 15.26
C ASP A 69 10.38 -4.38 15.08
N ALA A 70 9.21 -3.78 15.28
CA ALA A 70 7.93 -4.47 15.10
C ALA A 70 7.72 -4.86 13.62
N PHE A 71 8.02 -3.96 12.69
CA PHE A 71 7.88 -4.25 11.26
C PHE A 71 8.88 -5.30 10.77
N GLU A 72 10.14 -5.28 11.25
CA GLU A 72 11.12 -6.32 10.94
C GLU A 72 10.63 -7.71 11.36
N GLY A 73 10.10 -7.84 12.58
CA GLY A 73 9.51 -9.09 13.07
C GLY A 73 8.33 -9.53 12.21
N PHE A 74 7.42 -8.62 11.93
CA PHE A 74 6.24 -8.90 11.10
C PHE A 74 6.61 -9.33 9.68
N ALA A 75 7.51 -8.62 9.00
CA ALA A 75 7.95 -8.91 7.63
C ALA A 75 8.67 -10.26 7.54
N LYS A 76 9.48 -10.58 8.56
CA LYS A 76 10.14 -11.87 8.67
C LYS A 76 9.15 -13.02 8.85
N ASP A 77 8.20 -12.87 9.77
CA ASP A 77 7.25 -13.93 10.13
C ASP A 77 6.20 -14.17 9.04
N ARG A 78 5.73 -13.10 8.38
CA ARG A 78 4.68 -13.19 7.38
C ARG A 78 5.19 -13.48 5.98
N TRP A 79 6.36 -12.92 5.60
CA TRP A 79 6.83 -12.92 4.21
C TRP A 79 8.27 -13.44 4.07
N ASN A 80 8.88 -13.94 5.16
CA ASN A 80 10.29 -14.33 5.18
C ASN A 80 11.22 -13.25 4.57
N TRP A 81 10.87 -11.98 4.82
CA TRP A 81 11.58 -10.83 4.28
C TRP A 81 12.45 -10.19 5.37
N LYS A 82 13.75 -10.08 5.08
CA LYS A 82 14.71 -9.38 5.94
C LYS A 82 14.83 -7.94 5.47
N ILE A 83 14.32 -7.02 6.25
CA ILE A 83 14.41 -5.59 5.97
C ILE A 83 15.67 -4.96 6.54
N ASP A 84 16.09 -3.83 5.94
CA ASP A 84 17.08 -2.92 6.53
C ASP A 84 16.34 -1.77 7.23
N LYS A 85 16.29 -1.80 8.56
CA LYS A 85 15.59 -0.79 9.37
C LYS A 85 16.13 0.62 9.17
N SER A 86 17.39 0.79 8.77
CA SER A 86 17.98 2.11 8.53
C SER A 86 17.33 2.84 7.34
N GLN A 87 16.70 2.09 6.43
CA GLN A 87 16.01 2.60 5.26
C GLN A 87 14.52 2.88 5.51
N LEU A 88 13.99 2.49 6.67
CA LEU A 88 12.60 2.76 7.01
C LEU A 88 12.36 4.24 7.27
N LYS A 89 11.31 4.76 6.67
CA LYS A 89 10.81 6.12 6.92
C LYS A 89 9.33 6.07 7.25
N LEU A 90 8.93 6.81 8.28
CA LEU A 90 7.53 6.96 8.63
C LEU A 90 6.94 8.17 7.89
N VAL A 91 5.78 7.96 7.34
CA VAL A 91 4.96 8.99 6.70
C VAL A 91 3.55 8.94 7.25
N THR A 92 2.76 9.98 7.04
CA THR A 92 1.39 10.06 7.58
C THR A 92 0.43 9.09 6.90
N ASP A 93 0.63 8.84 5.61
CA ASP A 93 -0.08 7.84 4.82
C ASP A 93 0.71 7.48 3.54
N VAL A 94 0.24 6.45 2.83
CA VAL A 94 0.89 5.95 1.60
C VAL A 94 0.94 7.01 0.51
N GLY A 95 -0.15 7.76 0.30
CA GLY A 95 -0.22 8.80 -0.74
C GLY A 95 0.80 9.91 -0.52
N VAL A 96 0.94 10.39 0.73
CA VAL A 96 1.98 11.35 1.09
C VAL A 96 3.36 10.76 0.83
N GLY A 97 3.59 9.50 1.18
CA GLY A 97 4.86 8.81 0.90
C GLY A 97 5.22 8.81 -0.58
N VAL A 98 4.26 8.44 -1.44
CA VAL A 98 4.43 8.44 -2.91
C VAL A 98 4.71 9.84 -3.45
N VAL A 99 3.89 10.83 -3.07
CA VAL A 99 4.04 12.22 -3.56
C VAL A 99 5.39 12.80 -3.15
N GLU A 100 5.79 12.65 -1.89
CA GLU A 100 7.06 13.19 -1.42
C GLU A 100 8.27 12.44 -1.99
N PHE A 101 8.16 11.14 -2.23
CA PHE A 101 9.20 10.38 -2.94
C PHE A 101 9.39 10.89 -4.37
N LEU A 102 8.31 11.06 -5.12
CA LEU A 102 8.36 11.58 -6.48
C LEU A 102 8.88 13.03 -6.52
N ARG A 103 8.46 13.87 -5.57
CA ARG A 103 8.95 15.25 -5.42
C ARG A 103 10.43 15.29 -5.14
N ALA A 104 10.92 14.46 -4.22
CA ALA A 104 12.34 14.38 -3.87
C ALA A 104 13.22 13.91 -5.05
N ASN A 105 12.65 13.13 -5.97
CA ASN A 105 13.30 12.70 -7.20
C ASN A 105 13.12 13.68 -8.37
N GLY A 106 12.58 14.86 -8.13
CA GLY A 106 12.46 15.93 -9.13
C GLY A 106 11.44 15.65 -10.24
N LEU A 107 10.45 14.79 -9.99
CA LEU A 107 9.55 14.31 -11.05
C LEU A 107 8.33 15.23 -11.29
N ALA A 108 8.28 16.43 -10.74
CA ALA A 108 7.19 17.37 -11.07
C ALA A 108 7.07 17.56 -12.59
N ASN A 109 5.83 17.51 -13.11
CA ASN A 109 5.51 17.55 -14.55
C ASN A 109 6.11 16.38 -15.38
N GLY A 110 6.52 15.28 -14.73
CA GLY A 110 7.06 14.08 -15.39
C GLY A 110 5.98 13.10 -15.84
N LYS A 111 6.39 11.83 -15.99
CA LYS A 111 5.50 10.72 -16.38
C LYS A 111 5.67 9.55 -15.44
N VAL A 112 4.55 8.92 -15.05
CA VAL A 112 4.52 7.70 -14.23
C VAL A 112 3.60 6.69 -14.87
N ILE A 113 4.05 5.43 -14.97
CA ILE A 113 3.22 4.31 -15.41
C ILE A 113 2.32 3.88 -14.25
N ILE A 114 1.07 3.56 -14.57
CA ILE A 114 0.13 2.83 -13.69
C ILE A 114 -0.47 1.66 -14.48
N ASN A 115 -1.11 0.73 -13.77
CA ASN A 115 -1.71 -0.46 -14.38
C ASN A 115 -3.20 -0.53 -14.04
N SER A 116 -4.06 0.04 -14.89
CA SER A 116 -5.51 0.01 -14.68
C SER A 116 -6.13 -1.40 -14.94
N PRO A 117 -7.26 -1.73 -14.27
CA PRO A 117 -7.93 -0.95 -13.23
C PRO A 117 -7.11 -0.87 -11.95
N VAL A 118 -6.96 0.30 -11.35
CA VAL A 118 -6.18 0.51 -10.14
C VAL A 118 -6.87 1.51 -9.21
N TYR A 119 -6.44 1.58 -7.98
CA TYR A 119 -6.96 2.50 -6.96
C TYR A 119 -6.97 3.95 -7.48
N HIS A 120 -8.13 4.59 -7.39
CA HIS A 120 -8.34 5.93 -7.94
C HIS A 120 -7.42 7.01 -7.34
N GLY A 121 -6.98 6.82 -6.09
CA GLY A 121 -6.03 7.74 -5.44
C GLY A 121 -4.71 7.89 -6.19
N PHE A 122 -4.31 6.93 -7.03
CA PHE A 122 -3.10 7.06 -7.83
C PHE A 122 -3.15 8.28 -8.76
N TRP A 123 -4.30 8.54 -9.40
CA TRP A 123 -4.47 9.75 -10.24
C TRP A 123 -4.46 11.03 -9.41
N GLU A 124 -5.05 11.01 -8.22
CA GLU A 124 -5.06 12.16 -7.30
C GLU A 124 -3.64 12.49 -6.85
N TRP A 125 -2.87 11.48 -6.40
CA TRP A 125 -1.48 11.65 -5.95
C TRP A 125 -0.56 12.18 -7.05
N LEU A 126 -0.66 11.61 -8.26
CA LEU A 126 0.12 12.05 -9.40
C LEU A 126 -0.29 13.47 -9.85
N GLY A 127 -1.58 13.80 -9.72
CA GLY A 127 -2.12 15.13 -10.00
C GLY A 127 -1.54 16.25 -9.13
N GLU A 128 -1.17 15.96 -7.87
CA GLU A 128 -0.53 16.94 -6.96
C GLU A 128 0.80 17.51 -7.51
N LEU A 129 1.48 16.75 -8.35
CA LEU A 129 2.74 17.13 -8.98
C LEU A 129 2.60 17.44 -10.48
N ASN A 130 1.38 17.54 -11.01
CA ASN A 130 1.09 17.65 -12.44
C ASN A 130 1.75 16.55 -13.27
N ILE A 131 1.87 15.34 -12.73
CA ILE A 131 2.48 14.20 -13.41
C ILE A 131 1.51 13.62 -14.42
N GLN A 132 1.98 13.40 -15.64
CA GLN A 132 1.22 12.72 -16.66
C GLN A 132 1.17 11.21 -16.34
N THR A 133 -0.02 10.69 -16.14
CA THR A 133 -0.26 9.27 -16.01
C THR A 133 -0.13 8.57 -17.37
N VAL A 134 0.70 7.52 -17.43
CA VAL A 134 0.84 6.64 -18.58
C VAL A 134 0.20 5.31 -18.20
N ASP A 135 -0.99 5.04 -18.71
CA ASP A 135 -1.68 3.81 -18.39
C ASP A 135 -1.20 2.65 -19.28
N VAL A 136 -0.75 1.58 -18.62
CA VAL A 136 -0.51 0.26 -19.23
C VAL A 136 -1.46 -0.70 -18.55
N PRO A 137 -2.68 -0.91 -19.10
CA PRO A 137 -3.69 -1.73 -18.46
C PRO A 137 -3.19 -3.15 -18.17
N LEU A 138 -3.74 -3.75 -17.12
CA LEU A 138 -3.54 -5.17 -16.86
C LEU A 138 -4.07 -6.01 -18.04
N ALA A 139 -3.42 -7.14 -18.30
CA ALA A 139 -3.90 -8.13 -19.27
C ALA A 139 -5.31 -8.66 -18.89
N PRO A 140 -6.04 -9.34 -19.79
CA PRO A 140 -7.42 -9.79 -19.52
C PRO A 140 -7.58 -10.72 -18.31
N ASP A 141 -6.52 -11.41 -17.90
CA ASP A 141 -6.44 -12.26 -16.71
C ASP A 141 -5.97 -11.52 -15.45
N TYR A 142 -5.89 -10.20 -15.53
CA TYR A 142 -5.36 -9.31 -14.50
C TYR A 142 -3.88 -9.52 -14.18
N GLU A 143 -3.10 -10.06 -15.10
CA GLU A 143 -1.64 -10.11 -15.00
C GLU A 143 -1.00 -8.79 -15.46
N LEU A 144 0.26 -8.54 -15.05
CA LEU A 144 1.01 -7.39 -15.56
C LEU A 144 1.35 -7.58 -17.05
N ASP A 145 1.09 -6.57 -17.86
CA ASP A 145 1.62 -6.49 -19.21
C ASP A 145 3.07 -6.00 -19.20
N ILE A 146 3.98 -6.91 -18.92
CA ILE A 146 5.43 -6.60 -18.80
C ILE A 146 5.98 -6.02 -20.10
N ASP A 147 5.56 -6.51 -21.27
CA ASP A 147 6.01 -6.00 -22.58
C ASP A 147 5.52 -4.56 -22.81
N GLY A 148 4.27 -4.28 -22.43
CA GLY A 148 3.71 -2.92 -22.45
C GLY A 148 4.46 -1.97 -21.53
N ILE A 149 4.79 -2.40 -20.31
CA ILE A 149 5.60 -1.64 -19.36
C ILE A 149 7.00 -1.38 -19.91
N GLU A 150 7.67 -2.42 -20.42
CA GLU A 150 9.01 -2.29 -20.99
C GLU A 150 9.05 -1.30 -22.16
N LYS A 151 8.04 -1.31 -23.00
CA LYS A 151 7.90 -0.36 -24.12
C LYS A 151 7.83 1.09 -23.62
N GLN A 152 7.13 1.35 -22.51
CA GLN A 152 7.08 2.70 -21.91
C GLN A 152 8.42 3.10 -21.31
N PHE A 153 9.10 2.19 -20.62
CA PHE A 153 10.45 2.45 -20.10
C PHE A 153 11.45 2.74 -21.22
N ALA A 154 11.42 1.96 -22.31
CA ALA A 154 12.23 2.21 -23.52
C ALA A 154 11.88 3.55 -24.18
N GLY A 155 10.63 4.00 -24.05
CA GLY A 155 10.15 5.31 -24.50
C GLY A 155 10.56 6.48 -23.59
N GLY A 156 11.31 6.22 -22.52
CA GLY A 156 11.87 7.23 -21.62
C GLY A 156 11.05 7.51 -20.35
N VAL A 157 9.96 6.81 -20.10
CA VAL A 157 9.30 6.85 -18.80
C VAL A 157 10.19 6.15 -17.78
N LYS A 158 10.38 6.74 -16.59
CA LYS A 158 11.35 6.24 -15.61
C LYS A 158 10.72 5.77 -14.30
N PHE A 159 9.42 5.93 -14.13
CA PHE A 159 8.73 5.59 -12.90
C PHE A 159 7.48 4.77 -13.19
N LEU A 160 7.29 3.73 -12.37
CA LEU A 160 6.06 2.94 -12.32
C LEU A 160 5.54 2.94 -10.88
N LEU A 161 4.26 3.22 -10.71
CA LEU A 161 3.53 3.07 -9.46
C LEU A 161 2.68 1.80 -9.51
N LEU A 162 3.16 0.76 -8.83
CA LEU A 162 2.56 -0.56 -8.76
C LEU A 162 1.62 -0.65 -7.56
N CYS A 163 0.47 -1.29 -7.71
CA CYS A 163 -0.42 -1.70 -6.62
C CYS A 163 -0.34 -3.21 -6.44
N ASN A 164 0.19 -3.69 -5.30
CA ASN A 164 0.36 -5.12 -5.04
C ASN A 164 0.17 -5.47 -3.55
N PRO A 165 -0.89 -6.15 -3.13
CA PRO A 165 -2.00 -6.69 -3.94
C PRO A 165 -2.81 -5.62 -4.68
N GLN A 166 -3.25 -5.95 -5.87
CA GLN A 166 -3.92 -5.04 -6.78
C GLN A 166 -5.34 -4.69 -6.32
N ASN A 167 -5.62 -3.43 -6.13
CA ASN A 167 -6.95 -2.88 -5.88
C ASN A 167 -7.48 -2.22 -7.17
N PRO A 168 -8.66 -2.58 -7.71
CA PRO A 168 -9.75 -3.29 -7.03
C PRO A 168 -9.85 -4.79 -7.32
N VAL A 169 -8.95 -5.39 -8.10
CA VAL A 169 -9.14 -6.78 -8.60
C VAL A 169 -8.81 -7.85 -7.57
N GLY A 170 -8.14 -7.48 -6.47
CA GLY A 170 -7.81 -8.39 -5.37
C GLY A 170 -6.71 -9.41 -5.70
N LYS A 171 -5.86 -9.12 -6.69
CA LYS A 171 -4.80 -10.02 -7.12
C LYS A 171 -3.45 -9.66 -6.49
N ALA A 172 -2.78 -10.64 -5.90
CA ALA A 172 -1.36 -10.55 -5.57
C ALA A 172 -0.54 -11.10 -6.75
N PHE A 173 0.40 -10.31 -7.27
CA PHE A 173 1.24 -10.75 -8.37
C PHE A 173 2.26 -11.81 -7.91
N SER A 174 2.55 -12.77 -8.79
CA SER A 174 3.50 -13.83 -8.47
C SER A 174 4.93 -13.29 -8.36
N ARG A 175 5.76 -13.98 -7.55
CA ARG A 175 7.21 -13.69 -7.47
C ARG A 175 7.85 -13.66 -8.85
N ALA A 176 7.46 -14.56 -9.74
CA ALA A 176 8.01 -14.62 -11.09
C ALA A 176 7.74 -13.34 -11.90
N GLN A 177 6.50 -12.83 -11.83
CA GLN A 177 6.15 -11.58 -12.52
C GLN A 177 6.85 -10.36 -11.92
N LEU A 178 6.91 -10.28 -10.57
CA LEU A 178 7.60 -9.18 -9.90
C LEU A 178 9.12 -9.20 -10.17
N THR A 179 9.73 -10.39 -10.24
CA THR A 179 11.14 -10.54 -10.63
C THR A 179 11.38 -10.10 -12.07
N GLU A 180 10.47 -10.44 -12.98
CA GLU A 180 10.59 -10.01 -14.38
C GLU A 180 10.37 -8.49 -14.51
N LEU A 181 9.42 -7.92 -13.78
CA LEU A 181 9.24 -6.46 -13.70
C LEU A 181 10.53 -5.77 -13.21
N ALA A 182 11.15 -6.30 -12.14
CA ALA A 182 12.38 -5.77 -11.60
C ALA A 182 13.53 -5.82 -12.63
N ARG A 183 13.67 -6.93 -13.33
CA ARG A 183 14.66 -7.10 -14.41
C ARG A 183 14.48 -6.06 -15.51
N VAL A 184 13.25 -5.84 -15.94
CA VAL A 184 12.91 -4.86 -16.97
C VAL A 184 13.15 -3.44 -16.49
N ALA A 185 12.71 -3.10 -15.26
CA ALA A 185 12.96 -1.80 -14.66
C ALA A 185 14.47 -1.50 -14.57
N LYS A 186 15.25 -2.46 -14.08
CA LYS A 186 16.72 -2.36 -13.99
C LYS A 186 17.38 -2.13 -15.34
N LYS A 187 16.96 -2.86 -16.38
CA LYS A 187 17.47 -2.72 -17.75
C LYS A 187 17.34 -1.29 -18.28
N HIS A 188 16.31 -0.57 -17.86
CA HIS A 188 16.00 0.78 -18.34
C HIS A 188 16.28 1.90 -17.32
N ASP A 189 17.00 1.61 -16.22
CA ASP A 189 17.21 2.56 -15.11
C ASP A 189 15.90 3.22 -14.65
N ALA A 190 14.86 2.40 -14.51
CA ALA A 190 13.55 2.82 -14.06
C ALA A 190 13.36 2.47 -12.58
N VAL A 191 12.47 3.19 -11.91
CA VAL A 191 12.12 3.02 -10.51
C VAL A 191 10.71 2.48 -10.38
N VAL A 192 10.53 1.48 -9.52
CA VAL A 192 9.22 0.93 -9.16
C VAL A 192 8.87 1.35 -7.75
N ILE A 193 7.75 2.06 -7.61
CA ILE A 193 7.15 2.37 -6.31
C ILE A 193 6.03 1.36 -6.11
N SER A 194 6.18 0.45 -5.14
CA SER A 194 5.19 -0.59 -4.87
C SER A 194 4.33 -0.20 -3.68
N ASP A 195 3.05 0.08 -3.92
CA ASP A 195 2.04 0.25 -2.88
C ASP A 195 1.57 -1.13 -2.43
N GLU A 196 1.99 -1.53 -1.23
CA GLU A 196 1.75 -2.84 -0.63
C GLU A 196 0.86 -2.76 0.61
N ILE A 197 0.04 -1.71 0.72
CA ILE A 197 -0.83 -1.49 1.89
C ILE A 197 -1.78 -2.67 2.17
N HIS A 198 -2.20 -3.38 1.14
CA HIS A 198 -3.10 -4.54 1.26
C HIS A 198 -2.39 -5.87 1.54
N ALA A 199 -1.07 -5.92 1.57
CA ALA A 199 -0.30 -7.15 1.77
C ALA A 199 -0.72 -7.98 2.99
N PRO A 200 -1.01 -7.40 4.17
CA PRO A 200 -1.44 -8.16 5.34
C PRO A 200 -2.79 -8.85 5.20
N LEU A 201 -3.59 -8.46 4.20
CA LEU A 201 -4.94 -8.99 3.95
C LEU A 201 -4.96 -10.16 2.96
N THR A 202 -3.80 -10.61 2.48
CA THR A 202 -3.69 -11.76 1.60
C THR A 202 -4.18 -13.03 2.33
N TYR A 203 -4.98 -13.85 1.65
CA TYR A 203 -5.49 -15.10 2.21
C TYR A 203 -4.36 -16.11 2.46
N GLU A 204 -4.57 -17.04 3.40
CA GLU A 204 -3.55 -18.02 3.82
C GLU A 204 -3.10 -18.97 2.70
N ASP A 205 -3.95 -19.24 1.73
CA ASP A 205 -3.67 -20.07 0.55
C ASP A 205 -3.02 -19.32 -0.61
N HIS A 206 -2.75 -18.01 -0.43
CA HIS A 206 -2.12 -17.15 -1.43
C HIS A 206 -0.84 -16.54 -0.89
N GLU A 207 0.26 -16.73 -1.61
CA GLU A 207 1.56 -16.15 -1.25
C GLU A 207 1.62 -14.69 -1.72
N PHE A 208 1.86 -13.78 -0.77
CA PHE A 208 2.29 -12.41 -1.09
C PHE A 208 3.81 -12.33 -1.07
N THR A 209 4.37 -11.72 -2.11
CA THR A 209 5.81 -11.43 -2.18
C THR A 209 6.01 -9.92 -2.17
N PRO A 210 6.70 -9.34 -1.15
CA PRO A 210 7.12 -7.94 -1.20
C PRO A 210 8.00 -7.70 -2.43
N TYR A 211 7.81 -6.58 -3.12
CA TYR A 211 8.59 -6.27 -4.33
C TYR A 211 10.09 -6.28 -4.04
N LEU A 212 10.53 -5.63 -2.98
CA LEU A 212 11.95 -5.59 -2.57
C LEU A 212 12.52 -6.96 -2.20
N ASN A 213 11.69 -7.99 -1.98
CA ASN A 213 12.13 -9.37 -1.72
C ASN A 213 12.23 -10.21 -3.01
N CYS A 214 12.11 -9.60 -4.19
CA CYS A 214 12.20 -10.28 -5.49
C CYS A 214 13.63 -10.39 -6.03
N GLY A 215 14.63 -10.00 -5.25
CA GLY A 215 16.04 -10.16 -5.59
C GLY A 215 16.75 -8.83 -5.87
N PRO A 216 18.06 -8.91 -6.25
CA PRO A 216 18.92 -7.72 -6.31
C PRO A 216 18.48 -6.67 -7.35
N ASP A 217 17.78 -7.04 -8.41
CA ASP A 217 17.27 -6.08 -9.37
C ASP A 217 16.14 -5.26 -8.75
N ALA A 218 15.28 -5.86 -7.93
CA ALA A 218 14.22 -5.17 -7.21
C ALA A 218 14.78 -4.21 -6.14
N GLU A 219 15.83 -4.63 -5.43
CA GLU A 219 16.54 -3.76 -4.47
C GLU A 219 17.24 -2.57 -5.13
N ALA A 220 17.55 -2.68 -6.41
CA ALA A 220 18.26 -1.65 -7.19
C ALA A 220 17.32 -0.74 -8.00
N THR A 221 16.03 -0.97 -7.96
CA THR A 221 15.00 -0.24 -8.70
C THR A 221 13.89 0.25 -7.78
#